data_79b1ca6d30e4bd2f065cd327504073d1
#
_entry.id   79b1ca6d30e4bd2f065cd327504073d1
#
_cell.length_a   1.000
_cell.length_b   1.000
_cell.length_c   1.000
_cell.angle_alpha   90.00
_cell.angle_beta   90.00
_cell.angle_gamma   90.00
#
_symmetry.space_group_name_H-M   'P 1'
#
loop_
_entity.id
_entity.type
_entity.pdbx_description
1 polymer ?
#
loop_
_entity_poly.entity_id
_entity_poly.type
_entity_poly.pdbx_seq_one_letter_code
_entity_poly.pdbx_strand_id
1 'polypeptide(L)'
;MKKALLIAAAITTAVITPLNSAVEARTRLSGAGASFPSKIYTRWFSDVAKSGGARVNYQAVGSGSGRKAFIDQTVNFGASDDPMKDKDIAKVTRGLVQIPM
;
A
#
# COMPACT_ATOMS: atom_id res chain seq x y z
N MET A 1 -28.28 38.65 14.43
CA MET A 1 -29.33 37.64 14.28
C MET A 1 -29.13 36.80 13.04
N LYS A 2 -29.18 37.45 11.94
CA LYS A 2 -28.95 36.73 10.67
C LYS A 2 -27.61 36.07 10.59
N LYS A 3 -26.62 36.65 11.23
CA LYS A 3 -25.25 36.13 11.23
C LYS A 3 -25.14 34.79 11.92
N ALA A 4 -25.93 34.54 12.92
CA ALA A 4 -25.89 33.26 13.61
C ALA A 4 -26.30 32.09 12.72
N LEU A 5 -27.23 32.34 11.81
CA LEU A 5 -27.66 31.32 10.89
C LEU A 5 -26.53 30.90 9.93
N LEU A 6 -25.76 31.90 9.50
CA LEU A 6 -24.64 31.63 8.60
C LEU A 6 -23.57 30.76 9.26
N ILE A 7 -23.31 31.03 10.53
CA ILE A 7 -22.34 30.28 11.30
C ILE A 7 -22.77 28.81 11.41
N ALA A 8 -24.03 28.56 11.65
CA ALA A 8 -24.53 27.20 11.76
C ALA A 8 -24.34 26.43 10.46
N ALA A 9 -24.59 27.06 9.34
CA ALA A 9 -24.39 26.41 8.05
C ALA A 9 -22.93 26.04 7.80
N ALA A 10 -22.02 26.91 8.18
CA ALA A 10 -20.61 26.65 8.02
C ALA A 10 -20.15 25.45 8.84
N ILE A 11 -20.65 25.33 10.05
CA ILE A 11 -20.31 24.19 10.92
C ILE A 11 -20.79 22.88 10.30
N THR A 12 -21.99 22.88 9.77
CA THR A 12 -22.54 21.69 9.13
C THR A 12 -21.67 21.21 7.98
N THR A 13 -21.20 22.15 7.17
CA THR A 13 -20.34 21.79 6.04
C THR A 13 -19.04 21.16 6.50
N ALA A 14 -18.45 21.66 7.55
CA ALA A 14 -17.21 21.12 8.08
C ALA A 14 -17.34 19.68 8.57
N VAL A 15 -18.50 19.31 9.09
CA VAL A 15 -18.74 17.95 9.58
C VAL A 15 -18.76 16.93 8.44
N ILE A 16 -19.26 17.31 7.29
CA ILE A 16 -19.38 16.40 6.15
C ILE A 16 -18.02 16.07 5.54
N THR A 17 -17.14 17.03 5.48
CA THR A 17 -15.84 16.87 4.84
C THR A 17 -14.99 15.71 5.40
N PRO A 18 -14.87 15.52 6.71
CA PRO A 18 -14.08 14.42 7.26
C PRO A 18 -14.57 13.03 6.85
N LEU A 19 -15.88 12.86 6.69
CA LEU A 19 -16.42 11.57 6.28
C LEU A 19 -15.99 11.22 4.87
N ASN A 20 -16.02 12.15 3.96
CA ASN A 20 -15.58 11.93 2.60
C ASN A 20 -14.10 11.58 2.53
N SER A 21 -13.28 12.25 3.30
CA SER A 21 -11.86 11.97 3.37
C SER A 21 -11.59 10.54 3.86
N ALA A 22 -12.34 10.10 4.85
CA ALA A 22 -12.18 8.75 5.38
C ALA A 22 -12.53 7.67 4.36
N VAL A 23 -13.57 7.88 3.56
CA VAL A 23 -13.96 6.95 2.51
C VAL A 23 -12.90 6.87 1.41
N GLU A 24 -12.28 7.99 1.08
CA GLU A 24 -11.30 8.05 0.02
C GLU A 24 -9.92 7.59 0.46
N ALA A 25 -9.66 7.57 1.76
CA ALA A 25 -8.35 7.26 2.31
C ALA A 25 -8.11 5.75 2.40
N ARG A 26 -8.37 5.02 1.34
CA ARG A 26 -8.03 3.60 1.30
C ARG A 26 -6.52 3.42 1.33
N THR A 27 -6.08 2.40 2.05
CA THR A 27 -4.69 2.02 2.07
C THR A 27 -4.25 1.61 0.68
N ARG A 28 -3.15 2.17 0.24
CA ARG A 28 -2.51 1.79 -1.02
C ARG A 28 -1.16 1.20 -0.72
N LEU A 29 -0.92 0.03 -1.28
CA LEU A 29 0.34 -0.67 -1.12
C LEU A 29 0.97 -0.90 -2.48
N SER A 30 2.27 -0.81 -2.53
CA SER A 30 3.03 -1.14 -3.73
C SER A 30 4.03 -2.24 -3.42
N GLY A 31 4.19 -3.13 -4.37
CA GLY A 31 5.17 -4.20 -4.27
C GLY A 31 5.86 -4.42 -5.59
N ALA A 32 7.00 -5.07 -5.54
CA ALA A 32 7.76 -5.41 -6.73
C ALA A 32 8.53 -6.69 -6.49
N GLY A 33 8.80 -7.44 -7.54
CA GLY A 33 9.63 -8.60 -7.40
C GLY A 33 9.39 -9.66 -8.45
N ALA A 34 9.44 -10.91 -8.03
CA ALA A 34 9.42 -12.07 -8.91
C ALA A 34 8.20 -12.12 -9.80
N SER A 35 8.38 -12.63 -10.99
CA SER A 35 7.32 -12.76 -11.98
C SER A 35 6.43 -13.96 -11.75
N PHE A 36 6.97 -15.02 -11.15
CA PHE A 36 6.22 -16.27 -11.04
C PHE A 36 4.92 -16.15 -10.23
N PRO A 37 4.84 -15.34 -9.15
CA PRO A 37 3.59 -15.22 -8.41
C PRO A 37 2.65 -14.15 -8.95
N SER A 38 3.02 -13.45 -10.01
CA SER A 38 2.30 -12.24 -10.44
C SER A 38 0.84 -12.52 -10.79
N LYS A 39 0.54 -13.68 -11.40
CA LYS A 39 -0.84 -14.00 -11.78
C LYS A 39 -1.73 -14.20 -10.57
N ILE A 40 -1.26 -14.95 -9.57
CA ILE A 40 -2.04 -15.17 -8.37
C ILE A 40 -2.15 -13.89 -7.54
N TYR A 41 -1.10 -13.09 -7.49
CA TYR A 41 -1.13 -11.80 -6.82
C TYR A 41 -2.15 -10.86 -7.45
N THR A 42 -2.17 -10.78 -8.78
CA THR A 42 -3.15 -9.95 -9.48
C THR A 42 -4.57 -10.34 -9.11
N ARG A 43 -4.83 -11.64 -9.05
CA ARG A 43 -6.15 -12.15 -8.66
C ARG A 43 -6.48 -11.80 -7.22
N TRP A 44 -5.59 -12.09 -6.30
CA TRP A 44 -5.82 -11.83 -4.89
C TRP A 44 -6.00 -10.34 -4.62
N PHE A 45 -5.16 -9.50 -5.21
CA PHE A 45 -5.22 -8.06 -4.98
C PHE A 45 -6.49 -7.45 -5.58
N SER A 46 -6.94 -7.97 -6.70
CA SER A 46 -8.22 -7.58 -7.27
C SER A 46 -9.38 -7.93 -6.33
N ASP A 47 -9.36 -9.14 -5.78
CA ASP A 47 -10.40 -9.59 -4.86
C ASP A 47 -10.42 -8.76 -3.57
N VAL A 48 -9.25 -8.45 -3.03
CA VAL A 48 -9.13 -7.61 -1.84
C VAL A 48 -9.69 -6.20 -2.11
N ALA A 49 -9.35 -5.61 -3.25
CA ALA A 49 -9.85 -4.29 -3.60
C ALA A 49 -11.38 -4.28 -3.75
N LYS A 50 -11.94 -5.31 -4.36
CA LYS A 50 -13.39 -5.44 -4.55
C LYS A 50 -14.13 -5.57 -3.23
N SER A 51 -13.51 -6.20 -2.23
CA SER A 51 -14.11 -6.35 -0.91
C SER A 51 -13.96 -5.12 -0.03
N GLY A 52 -13.42 -4.03 -0.55
CA GLY A 52 -13.23 -2.80 0.21
C GLY A 52 -11.91 -2.72 0.96
N GLY A 53 -11.01 -3.68 0.73
CA GLY A 53 -9.69 -3.68 1.36
C GLY A 53 -8.68 -2.78 0.65
N ALA A 54 -7.41 -2.99 0.95
CA ALA A 54 -6.32 -2.19 0.40
C ALA A 54 -6.24 -2.35 -1.12
N ARG A 55 -5.78 -1.30 -1.77
CA ARG A 55 -5.42 -1.35 -3.19
C ARG A 55 -3.95 -1.66 -3.31
N VAL A 56 -3.61 -2.74 -3.99
CA VAL A 56 -2.24 -3.19 -4.12
C VAL A 56 -1.81 -3.14 -5.57
N ASN A 57 -0.68 -2.49 -5.81
CA ASN A 57 -0.05 -2.44 -7.12
C ASN A 57 1.23 -3.27 -7.06
N TYR A 58 1.34 -4.28 -7.89
CA TYR A 58 2.50 -5.16 -7.93
C TYR A 58 3.14 -5.12 -9.30
N GLN A 59 4.45 -4.93 -9.33
CA GLN A 59 5.23 -4.91 -10.55
C GLN A 59 6.13 -6.14 -10.62
N ALA A 60 5.93 -6.95 -11.64
CA ALA A 60 6.72 -8.17 -11.87
C ALA A 60 7.99 -7.80 -12.63
N VAL A 61 8.98 -7.34 -11.90
CA VAL A 61 10.25 -6.84 -12.47
C VAL A 61 11.44 -7.75 -12.20
N GLY A 62 11.20 -8.89 -11.55
CA GLY A 62 12.24 -9.83 -11.17
C GLY A 62 12.63 -9.70 -9.71
N SER A 63 13.13 -10.80 -9.13
CA SER A 63 13.46 -10.86 -7.71
C SER A 63 14.55 -9.85 -7.31
N GLY A 64 15.57 -9.72 -8.13
CA GLY A 64 16.67 -8.80 -7.84
C GLY A 64 16.21 -7.35 -7.80
N SER A 65 15.43 -6.92 -8.78
CA SER A 65 14.89 -5.57 -8.83
C SER A 65 13.90 -5.33 -7.69
N GLY A 66 13.12 -6.35 -7.32
CA GLY A 66 12.20 -6.26 -6.20
C GLY A 66 12.91 -6.08 -4.87
N ARG A 67 13.98 -6.84 -4.64
CA ARG A 67 14.80 -6.68 -3.44
C ARG A 67 15.40 -5.27 -3.36
N LYS A 68 15.93 -4.80 -4.45
CA LYS A 68 16.50 -3.45 -4.50
C LYS A 68 15.45 -2.39 -4.20
N ALA A 69 14.29 -2.48 -4.81
CA ALA A 69 13.20 -1.53 -4.57
C ALA A 69 12.77 -1.54 -3.10
N PHE A 70 12.73 -2.70 -2.46
CA PHE A 70 12.39 -2.80 -1.06
C PHE A 70 13.46 -2.16 -0.17
N ILE A 71 14.73 -2.41 -0.45
CA ILE A 71 15.85 -1.81 0.27
C ILE A 71 15.81 -0.28 0.12
N ASP A 72 15.57 0.21 -1.09
CA ASP A 72 15.51 1.64 -1.40
C ASP A 72 14.22 2.30 -0.89
N GLN A 73 13.31 1.54 -0.31
CA GLN A 73 12.04 2.02 0.24
C GLN A 73 11.11 2.62 -0.81
N THR A 74 11.22 2.18 -2.04
CA THR A 74 10.32 2.62 -3.11
C THR A 74 9.04 1.80 -3.17
N VAL A 75 9.03 0.64 -2.51
CA VAL A 75 7.85 -0.22 -2.40
C VAL A 75 7.64 -0.66 -0.95
N ASN A 76 6.44 -1.09 -0.63
CA ASN A 76 6.07 -1.55 0.71
C ASN A 76 6.47 -2.99 0.96
N PHE A 77 6.48 -3.82 -0.09
CA PHE A 77 6.87 -5.21 0.02
C PHE A 77 7.56 -5.68 -1.24
N GLY A 78 8.30 -6.74 -1.12
CA GLY A 78 8.96 -7.39 -2.25
C GLY A 78 8.66 -8.86 -2.29
N ALA A 79 8.71 -9.45 -3.47
CA ALA A 79 8.59 -10.89 -3.63
C ALA A 79 9.83 -11.42 -4.34
N SER A 80 10.31 -12.56 -3.87
CA SER A 80 11.54 -13.16 -4.39
C SER A 80 11.41 -14.68 -4.36
N ASP A 81 12.04 -15.34 -5.32
CA ASP A 81 12.17 -16.79 -5.31
C ASP A 81 13.31 -17.27 -4.40
N ASP A 82 14.11 -16.33 -3.89
CA ASP A 82 15.21 -16.61 -2.96
C ASP A 82 15.05 -15.78 -1.69
N PRO A 83 15.47 -16.29 -0.52
CA PRO A 83 15.56 -15.47 0.67
C PRO A 83 16.56 -14.32 0.48
N MET A 84 16.35 -13.22 1.16
CA MET A 84 17.29 -12.11 1.14
C MET A 84 18.55 -12.50 1.91
N LYS A 85 19.70 -12.17 1.34
CA LYS A 85 21.00 -12.47 1.98
C LYS A 85 21.27 -11.52 3.13
N ASP A 86 22.06 -11.98 4.09
CA ASP A 86 22.35 -11.19 5.30
C ASP A 86 22.91 -9.81 4.99
N LYS A 87 23.78 -9.71 3.99
CA LYS A 87 24.34 -8.41 3.61
C LYS A 87 23.29 -7.42 3.12
N ASP A 88 22.23 -7.92 2.53
CA ASP A 88 21.14 -7.08 2.04
C ASP A 88 20.15 -6.77 3.15
N ILE A 89 19.92 -7.69 4.06
CA ILE A 89 19.09 -7.47 5.23
C ILE A 89 19.66 -6.31 6.06
N ALA A 90 20.96 -6.24 6.18
CA ALA A 90 21.63 -5.15 6.92
C ALA A 90 21.36 -3.78 6.31
N LYS A 91 21.01 -3.70 5.03
CA LYS A 91 20.68 -2.44 4.35
C LYS A 91 19.25 -1.98 4.58
N VAL A 92 18.39 -2.82 5.14
CA VAL A 92 16.98 -2.49 5.35
C VAL A 92 16.85 -1.78 6.68
N THR A 93 16.78 -0.46 6.63
CA THR A 93 16.80 0.36 7.85
C THR A 93 15.50 0.31 8.63
N ARG A 94 14.39 0.03 7.98
CA ARG A 94 13.06 -0.05 8.62
C ARG A 94 12.70 -1.44 9.13
N GLY A 95 13.63 -2.38 9.04
CA GLY A 95 13.38 -3.74 9.44
C GLY A 95 12.73 -4.57 8.34
N LEU A 96 12.75 -5.89 8.53
CA LEU A 96 12.35 -6.84 7.52
C LEU A 96 11.74 -8.06 8.16
N VAL A 97 10.66 -8.55 7.56
CA VAL A 97 10.10 -9.88 7.86
C VAL A 97 10.03 -10.63 6.55
N GLN A 98 10.56 -11.83 6.52
CA GLN A 98 10.49 -12.70 5.35
C GLN A 98 9.46 -13.80 5.61
N ILE A 99 8.50 -13.92 4.72
CA ILE A 99 7.41 -14.89 4.85
C ILE A 99 7.53 -15.91 3.72
N PRO A 100 7.76 -17.18 4.03
CA PRO A 100 7.79 -18.22 3.00
C PRO A 100 6.37 -18.47 2.46
N MET A 101 6.32 -18.76 1.19
CA MET A 101 5.05 -19.05 0.53
C MET A 101 5.12 -20.34 -0.26
#